data_95a66912b47e5d1e9fe6218ef1f2a544
#
_entry.id   95a66912b47e5d1e9fe6218ef1f2a544
#
_cell.length_a   1.000
_cell.length_b   1.000
_cell.length_c   1.000
_cell.angle_alpha   90.00
_cell.angle_beta   90.00
_cell.angle_gamma   90.00
#
_symmetry.space_group_name_H-M   'P 1'
#
loop_
_entity.id
_entity.type
_entity.pdbx_description
1 polymer ?
#
loop_
_entity_poly.entity_id
_entity_poly.type
_entity_poly.pdbx_seq_one_letter_code
_entity_poly.pdbx_strand_id
1 'polypeptide(L)'
;MPANTIHHLSCDIETYSDIDIGKAGLYKYAESPTFSVLLFAYSLDGAPVQVVDLTADEKIPADIIEHLFGQNTIKHAYNASFEITCLSRYFDRQLPPSQWRCTMIHGMYLLPRRLDACG
;
A
#
# COMPACT_ATOMS: atom_id res chain seq x y z
N MET A 1 -9.20 22.77 16.76
CA MET A 1 -8.92 21.59 15.92
C MET A 1 -8.01 20.63 16.69
N PRO A 2 -8.47 19.46 16.96
CA PRO A 2 -7.63 18.52 17.70
C PRO A 2 -6.41 18.10 16.88
N ALA A 3 -5.24 18.23 17.50
CA ALA A 3 -3.99 17.90 16.86
C ALA A 3 -3.81 16.38 16.71
N ASN A 4 -4.63 15.62 17.44
CA ASN A 4 -4.49 14.15 17.47
C ASN A 4 -5.62 13.42 16.75
N THR A 5 -6.28 14.10 15.83
CA THR A 5 -7.26 13.43 14.99
C THR A 5 -6.56 12.35 14.18
N ILE A 6 -7.09 11.13 14.24
CA ILE A 6 -6.53 10.01 13.50
C ILE A 6 -7.36 9.80 12.25
N HIS A 7 -6.67 9.74 11.12
CA HIS A 7 -7.30 9.44 9.84
C HIS A 7 -7.07 7.97 9.48
N HIS A 8 -7.89 7.47 8.59
CA HIS A 8 -7.76 6.10 8.08
C HIS A 8 -7.73 6.14 6.56
N LEU A 9 -6.68 5.55 6.00
CA LEU A 9 -6.49 5.51 4.56
C LEU A 9 -6.41 4.06 4.12
N SER A 10 -7.38 3.63 3.32
CA SER A 10 -7.35 2.30 2.73
C SER A 10 -6.69 2.39 1.36
N CYS A 11 -5.81 1.45 1.06
CA CYS A 11 -5.02 1.47 -0.18
C CYS A 11 -5.02 0.11 -0.84
N ASP A 12 -4.97 0.14 -2.17
CA ASP A 12 -4.77 -1.06 -2.98
C ASP A 12 -3.98 -0.64 -4.22
N ILE A 13 -3.06 -1.48 -4.67
CA ILE A 13 -2.23 -1.15 -5.83
C ILE A 13 -2.19 -2.30 -6.81
N GLU A 14 -1.96 -1.95 -8.08
CA GLU A 14 -1.63 -2.90 -9.14
C GLU A 14 -0.23 -2.58 -9.60
N THR A 15 0.59 -3.63 -9.77
CA THR A 15 2.01 -3.46 -10.08
C THR A 15 2.43 -4.39 -11.21
N TYR A 16 3.63 -4.10 -11.75
CA TYR A 16 4.29 -4.98 -12.70
C TYR A 16 5.77 -5.10 -12.35
N SER A 17 6.32 -6.27 -12.59
CA SER A 17 7.76 -6.53 -12.54
C SER A 17 8.03 -7.78 -13.38
N ASP A 18 9.20 -7.84 -13.99
CA ASP A 18 9.62 -9.03 -14.76
C ASP A 18 10.05 -10.18 -13.84
N ILE A 19 10.12 -9.93 -12.54
CA ILE A 19 10.55 -10.93 -11.56
C ILE A 19 9.34 -11.72 -11.08
N ASP A 20 9.48 -13.03 -11.00
CA ASP A 20 8.43 -13.89 -10.44
C ASP A 20 8.45 -13.78 -8.91
N ILE A 21 7.43 -13.13 -8.36
CA ILE A 21 7.36 -12.87 -6.93
C ILE A 21 7.30 -14.17 -6.12
N GLY A 22 6.66 -15.20 -6.67
CA GLY A 22 6.54 -16.48 -5.98
C GLY A 22 7.87 -17.21 -5.86
N LYS A 23 8.79 -16.98 -6.79
CA LYS A 23 10.10 -17.65 -6.78
C LYS A 23 11.17 -16.82 -6.12
N ALA A 24 11.17 -15.50 -6.37
CA ALA A 24 12.27 -14.64 -5.94
C ALA A 24 11.95 -13.85 -4.68
N GLY A 25 10.66 -13.70 -4.34
CA GLY A 25 10.24 -12.93 -3.17
C GLY A 25 9.93 -11.48 -3.50
N LEU A 26 9.30 -10.84 -2.54
CA LEU A 26 8.76 -9.49 -2.71
C LEU A 26 9.85 -8.45 -2.94
N TYR A 27 10.95 -8.53 -2.21
CA TYR A 27 11.98 -7.50 -2.33
C TYR A 27 12.63 -7.50 -3.71
N LYS A 28 12.94 -8.69 -4.22
CA LYS A 28 13.52 -8.78 -5.57
C LYS A 28 12.53 -8.34 -6.64
N TYR A 29 11.25 -8.66 -6.43
CA TYR A 29 10.19 -8.20 -7.31
C TYR A 29 10.16 -6.68 -7.41
N ALA A 30 10.19 -6.00 -6.26
CA ALA A 30 10.10 -4.54 -6.20
C ALA A 30 11.42 -3.85 -6.60
N GLU A 31 12.56 -4.55 -6.47
CA GLU A 31 13.85 -3.96 -6.81
C GLU A 31 14.15 -4.00 -8.31
N SER A 32 13.41 -4.79 -9.07
CA SER A 32 13.68 -4.94 -10.50
C SER A 32 13.63 -3.59 -11.22
N PRO A 33 14.52 -3.35 -12.19
CA PRO A 33 14.44 -2.14 -13.01
C PRO A 33 13.12 -2.00 -13.77
N THR A 34 12.40 -3.10 -14.00
CA THR A 34 11.11 -3.05 -14.69
C THR A 34 9.94 -2.87 -13.75
N PHE A 35 10.19 -2.85 -12.44
CA PHE A 35 9.09 -2.68 -11.48
C PHE A 35 8.39 -1.35 -11.68
N SER A 36 7.06 -1.39 -11.67
CA SER A 36 6.26 -0.17 -11.71
C SER A 36 4.96 -0.37 -10.96
N VAL A 37 4.44 0.71 -10.39
CA VAL A 37 3.09 0.75 -9.84
C VAL A 37 2.20 1.30 -10.95
N LEU A 38 1.18 0.52 -11.31
CA LEU A 38 0.32 0.85 -12.43
C LEU A 38 -0.90 1.63 -12.00
N LEU A 39 -1.54 1.19 -10.92
CA LEU A 39 -2.75 1.81 -10.39
C LEU A 39 -2.62 1.95 -8.88
N PHE A 40 -3.14 3.04 -8.35
CA PHE A 40 -3.22 3.28 -6.92
C PHE A 40 -4.66 3.64 -6.56
N ALA A 41 -5.32 2.77 -5.81
CA ALA A 41 -6.68 3.02 -5.35
C ALA A 41 -6.66 3.36 -3.87
N TYR A 42 -7.48 4.30 -3.46
CA TYR A 42 -7.51 4.70 -2.06
C TYR A 42 -8.88 5.21 -1.65
N SER A 43 -9.11 5.15 -0.35
CA SER A 43 -10.29 5.72 0.29
C SER A 43 -9.84 6.34 1.61
N LEU A 44 -10.04 7.64 1.76
CA LEU A 44 -9.65 8.36 2.98
C LEU A 44 -10.89 8.56 3.83
N ASP A 45 -10.82 8.06 5.08
CA ASP A 45 -11.88 8.23 6.10
C ASP A 45 -13.25 7.79 5.60
N GLY A 46 -13.28 6.69 4.85
CA GLY A 46 -14.54 6.11 4.37
C GLY A 46 -15.16 6.80 3.18
N ALA A 47 -14.46 7.75 2.57
CA ALA A 47 -14.94 8.41 1.35
C ALA A 47 -14.98 7.42 0.18
N PRO A 48 -15.68 7.75 -0.90
CA PRO A 48 -15.70 6.87 -2.07
C PRO A 48 -14.31 6.59 -2.59
N VAL A 49 -14.09 5.37 -3.10
CA VAL A 49 -12.80 4.95 -3.61
C VAL A 49 -12.42 5.78 -4.83
N GLN A 50 -11.19 6.28 -4.82
CA GLN A 50 -10.58 6.97 -5.95
C GLN A 50 -9.50 6.07 -6.54
N VAL A 51 -9.34 6.10 -7.86
CA VAL A 51 -8.30 5.34 -8.54
C VAL A 51 -7.41 6.30 -9.32
N VAL A 52 -6.11 6.19 -9.12
CA VAL A 52 -5.11 6.97 -9.87
C VAL A 52 -4.46 6.02 -10.87
N ASP A 53 -4.54 6.36 -12.14
CA ASP A 53 -3.93 5.56 -13.20
C ASP A 53 -2.54 6.14 -13.52
N LEU A 54 -1.52 5.51 -12.93
CA LEU A 54 -0.15 6.00 -13.07
C LEU A 54 0.42 5.72 -14.47
N THR A 55 -0.25 4.88 -15.25
CA THR A 55 0.15 4.65 -16.65
C THR A 55 -0.37 5.76 -17.58
N ALA A 56 -1.33 6.56 -17.12
CA ALA A 56 -1.94 7.62 -17.90
C ALA A 56 -1.46 9.01 -17.45
N ASP A 57 -0.30 9.08 -16.82
CA ASP A 57 0.30 10.32 -16.30
C ASP A 57 -0.50 11.00 -15.20
N GLU A 58 -1.45 10.28 -14.58
CA GLU A 58 -2.11 10.79 -13.40
C GLU A 58 -1.16 10.68 -12.21
N LYS A 59 -1.38 11.52 -11.22
CA LYS A 59 -0.50 11.57 -10.05
C LYS A 59 -1.29 11.37 -8.77
N ILE A 60 -0.66 10.71 -7.81
CA ILE A 60 -1.24 10.58 -6.48
C ILE A 60 -1.29 11.98 -5.86
N PRO A 61 -2.47 12.41 -5.36
CA PRO A 61 -2.58 13.75 -4.77
C PRO A 61 -1.60 13.96 -3.62
N ALA A 62 -1.08 15.18 -3.51
CA ALA A 62 -0.08 15.51 -2.51
C ALA A 62 -0.56 15.25 -1.09
N ASP A 63 -1.84 15.53 -0.80
CA ASP A 63 -2.38 15.28 0.53
C ASP A 63 -2.43 13.80 0.85
N ILE A 64 -2.68 12.95 -0.15
CA ILE A 64 -2.69 11.50 0.05
C ILE A 64 -1.28 11.01 0.32
N ILE A 65 -0.28 11.57 -0.37
CA ILE A 65 1.12 11.22 -0.09
C ILE A 65 1.47 11.60 1.35
N GLU A 66 1.02 12.76 1.82
CA GLU A 66 1.24 13.15 3.21
C GLU A 66 0.60 12.17 4.17
N HIS A 67 -0.60 11.68 3.86
CA HIS A 67 -1.24 10.68 4.70
C HIS A 67 -0.46 9.36 4.71
N LEU A 68 0.10 8.98 3.57
CA LEU A 68 0.88 7.73 3.49
C LEU A 68 2.07 7.76 4.44
N PHE A 69 2.74 8.89 4.59
CA PHE A 69 3.91 9.02 5.44
C PHE A 69 3.59 9.58 6.83
N GLY A 70 2.36 10.04 7.05
CA GLY A 70 2.00 10.74 8.27
C GLY A 70 1.75 9.81 9.45
N GLN A 71 2.06 10.28 10.64
CA GLN A 71 1.85 9.50 11.87
C GLN A 71 0.41 9.53 12.36
N ASN A 72 -0.39 10.48 11.89
CA ASN A 72 -1.78 10.59 12.30
C ASN A 72 -2.73 9.88 11.34
N THR A 73 -2.20 9.03 10.47
CA THR A 73 -3.01 8.26 9.54
C THR A 73 -2.65 6.80 9.68
N ILE A 74 -3.67 5.98 9.95
CA ILE A 74 -3.51 4.53 9.94
C ILE A 74 -3.82 4.06 8.52
N LYS A 75 -2.89 3.32 7.92
CA LYS A 75 -3.06 2.81 6.57
C LYS A 75 -3.52 1.37 6.63
N HIS A 76 -4.48 1.03 5.79
CA HIS A 76 -5.06 -0.31 5.71
C HIS A 76 -4.86 -0.88 4.33
N ALA A 77 -4.38 -2.11 4.26
CA ALA A 77 -4.21 -2.81 2.99
C ALA A 77 -4.43 -4.29 3.20
N TYR A 78 -4.91 -4.98 2.18
CA TYR A 78 -5.18 -6.41 2.29
C TYR A 78 -3.91 -7.18 2.65
N ASN A 79 -2.80 -6.85 1.99
CA ASN A 79 -1.49 -7.40 2.31
C ASN A 79 -0.53 -6.23 2.48
N ALA A 80 -0.47 -5.70 3.70
CA ALA A 80 0.25 -4.47 3.96
C ALA A 80 1.73 -4.55 3.62
N SER A 81 2.37 -5.71 3.82
CA SER A 81 3.77 -5.89 3.47
C SER A 81 4.02 -5.59 1.99
N PHE A 82 3.11 -6.03 1.14
CA PHE A 82 3.22 -5.79 -0.30
C PHE A 82 3.14 -4.29 -0.61
N GLU A 83 2.12 -3.62 -0.08
CA GLU A 83 1.97 -2.18 -0.32
C GLU A 83 3.12 -1.37 0.24
N ILE A 84 3.57 -1.68 1.46
CA ILE A 84 4.68 -0.96 2.07
C ILE A 84 5.93 -1.07 1.19
N THR A 85 6.28 -2.28 0.79
CA THR A 85 7.50 -2.51 0.01
C THR A 85 7.41 -1.84 -1.36
N CYS A 86 6.30 -2.05 -2.05
CA CYS A 86 6.14 -1.54 -3.41
C CYS A 86 6.03 -0.01 -3.43
N LEU A 87 5.30 0.57 -2.50
CA LEU A 87 5.16 2.02 -2.46
C LEU A 87 6.43 2.69 -1.96
N SER A 88 7.16 2.05 -1.04
CA SER A 88 8.47 2.58 -0.62
C SER A 88 9.43 2.64 -1.80
N ARG A 89 9.41 1.63 -2.66
CA ARG A 89 10.22 1.62 -3.87
C ARG A 89 9.76 2.71 -4.84
N TYR A 90 8.45 2.84 -5.00
CA TYR A 90 7.88 3.82 -5.92
C TYR A 90 8.27 5.25 -5.51
N PHE A 91 8.19 5.57 -4.21
CA PHE A 91 8.52 6.91 -3.71
C PHE A 91 10.01 7.08 -3.43
N ASP A 92 10.80 6.01 -3.53
CA ASP A 92 12.22 6.02 -3.17
C ASP A 92 12.40 6.54 -1.74
N ARG A 93 11.53 6.08 -0.84
CA ARG A 93 11.51 6.53 0.55
C ARG A 93 10.76 5.48 1.38
N GLN A 94 11.37 5.05 2.49
CA GLN A 94 10.77 4.01 3.32
C GLN A 94 9.50 4.50 4.00
N LEU A 95 8.41 3.78 3.79
CA LEU A 95 7.17 4.01 4.53
C LEU A 95 7.31 3.39 5.92
N PRO A 96 6.92 4.13 6.99
CA PRO A 96 7.00 3.59 8.35
C PRO A 96 5.95 2.49 8.55
N PRO A 97 6.37 1.24 8.83
CA PRO A 97 5.41 0.12 8.87
C PRO A 97 4.49 0.15 10.09
N SER A 98 4.87 0.86 11.14
CA SER A 98 4.10 0.85 12.39
C SER A 98 2.69 1.41 12.23
N GLN A 99 2.46 2.22 11.21
CA GLN A 99 1.15 2.84 10.96
C GLN A 99 0.28 2.04 10.01
N TRP A 100 0.72 0.87 9.61
CA TRP A 100 -0.03 0.04 8.66
C TRP A 100 -0.74 -1.10 9.33
N ARG A 101 -1.90 -1.46 8.82
CA ARG A 101 -2.70 -2.59 9.30
C ARG A 101 -3.03 -3.49 8.13
N CYS A 102 -2.87 -4.77 8.32
CA CYS A 102 -3.11 -5.77 7.30
C CYS A 102 -4.54 -6.26 7.43
N THR A 103 -5.40 -5.91 6.46
CA THR A 103 -6.80 -6.33 6.52
C THR A 103 -6.98 -7.80 6.20
N MET A 104 -5.95 -8.44 5.67
CA MET A 104 -5.96 -9.90 5.46
C MET A 104 -6.25 -10.64 6.77
N ILE A 105 -5.79 -10.09 7.89
CA ILE A 105 -6.02 -10.70 9.20
C ILE A 105 -7.51 -10.77 9.52
N HIS A 106 -8.27 -9.74 9.17
CA HIS A 106 -9.71 -9.73 9.41
C HIS A 106 -10.45 -10.73 8.54
N GLY A 107 -9.85 -11.13 7.42
CA GLY A 107 -10.44 -12.14 6.55
C GLY A 107 -9.94 -13.55 6.82
N MET A 108 -9.16 -13.74 7.89
CA MET A 108 -8.52 -15.02 8.13
C MET A 108 -9.48 -16.17 8.33
N TYR A 109 -10.61 -15.91 8.96
CA TYR A 109 -11.59 -16.97 9.13
C TYR A 109 -12.20 -17.40 7.79
N LEU A 110 -12.03 -16.60 6.75
CA LEU A 110 -12.43 -16.96 5.38
C LEU A 110 -11.27 -17.57 4.60
N LEU A 111 -10.02 -17.14 4.88
CA LEU A 111 -8.82 -17.58 4.18
C LEU A 111 -7.70 -17.87 5.18
N PRO A 112 -7.88 -18.90 6.02
CA PRO A 112 -7.00 -19.09 7.18
C PRO A 112 -5.53 -19.32 6.85
N ARG A 113 -5.19 -19.81 5.68
CA ARG A 113 -3.80 -20.12 5.36
C ARG A 113 -2.98 -18.89 4.94
N ARG A 114 -3.51 -17.70 5.14
CA ARG A 114 -2.82 -16.47 4.75
C ARG A 114 -2.22 -15.72 5.91
N LEU A 115 -2.15 -16.35 7.07
CA LEU A 115 -1.66 -15.68 8.27
C LEU A 115 -0.27 -15.10 8.11
N ASP A 116 0.63 -15.83 7.46
CA ASP A 116 2.01 -15.43 7.36
C ASP A 116 2.27 -14.37 6.28
N ALA A 117 1.29 -14.09 5.45
CA ALA A 117 1.49 -13.18 4.33
C ALA A 117 1.75 -11.73 4.77
N CYS A 118 1.24 -11.35 5.94
CA CYS A 118 1.40 -10.00 6.49
C CYS A 118 2.35 -9.97 7.67
N GLY A 119 2.96 -11.07 7.97
CA GLY A 119 3.78 -11.24 9.16
C GLY A 119 5.06 -10.43 9.20
#